data_3d55be317ae78e9eeee171715e5cd7d1
#
_entry.id   3d55be317ae78e9eeee171715e5cd7d1
#
_cell.length_a   1.000
_cell.length_b   1.000
_cell.length_c   1.000
_cell.angle_alpha   90.00
_cell.angle_beta   90.00
_cell.angle_gamma   90.00
#
_symmetry.space_group_name_H-M   'P 1'
#
loop_
_entity.id
_entity.type
_entity.pdbx_description
1 polymer ?
#
loop_
_entity_poly.entity_id
_entity_poly.type
_entity_poly.pdbx_seq_one_letter_code
_entity_poly.pdbx_strand_id
1 'polypeptide(L)'
;MKIPARSRAADLLDRALDWAVAPGYSKVGYEVRERIWGREALELEGRTAIVTGATSGIGEAACVGLARGGAEVHLVVRNSEKGEEARERVAAASGVDGGSLVLHRCDLSSLGSVRSFASAFLRAHPKLDVLVNNAGVLPPERTHTDEGFELTFATNVLGPFLLTAKLLPALRAAAPARVVNVSSGGMYAAKLDVDDPQLEGRDFNGTRFYAHTKRAEVALGDEWARRLAPDVRVFSMHPGWVATPGLAESLPGFDRLAGPLLRYPAGGADTIVWLAGSPALRDQTGGFWHDRRRRPEHRLPHTRETAEERERFFAECERLAGVAIEPKES
;
A
#
# COMPACT_ATOMS: atom_id res chain seq x y z
N MET A 1 11.63 -19.93 -8.19
CA MET A 1 11.99 -20.61 -6.91
C MET A 1 10.72 -20.64 -6.07
N LYS A 2 10.25 -21.81 -5.63
CA LYS A 2 9.03 -21.92 -4.81
C LYS A 2 9.32 -21.37 -3.42
N ILE A 3 8.35 -20.68 -2.81
CA ILE A 3 8.40 -20.32 -1.38
C ILE A 3 8.81 -21.60 -0.62
N PRO A 4 9.85 -21.57 0.24
CA PRO A 4 10.33 -22.79 0.91
C PRO A 4 9.17 -23.47 1.66
N ALA A 5 9.07 -24.80 1.48
CA ALA A 5 8.02 -25.60 2.11
C ALA A 5 8.17 -25.49 3.64
N ARG A 6 7.20 -24.87 4.28
CA ARG A 6 7.15 -24.77 5.74
C ARG A 6 6.71 -26.10 6.35
N SER A 7 7.09 -26.33 7.60
CA SER A 7 6.59 -27.52 8.31
C SER A 7 5.07 -27.44 8.48
N ARG A 8 4.38 -28.58 8.51
CA ARG A 8 2.91 -28.63 8.77
C ARG A 8 2.53 -27.91 10.07
N ALA A 9 3.38 -27.96 11.09
CA ALA A 9 3.16 -27.28 12.35
C ALA A 9 3.22 -25.74 12.20
N ALA A 10 4.16 -25.21 11.43
CA ALA A 10 4.26 -23.78 11.14
C ALA A 10 3.03 -23.28 10.34
N ASP A 11 2.52 -24.08 9.43
CA ASP A 11 1.30 -23.75 8.67
C ASP A 11 0.05 -23.72 9.54
N LEU A 12 -0.09 -24.70 10.46
CA LEU A 12 -1.20 -24.73 11.41
C LEU A 12 -1.16 -23.54 12.37
N LEU A 13 0.01 -23.22 12.92
CA LEU A 13 0.21 -22.05 13.79
C LEU A 13 -0.15 -20.75 13.09
N ASP A 14 0.33 -20.56 11.86
CA ASP A 14 0.02 -19.37 11.08
C ASP A 14 -1.48 -19.24 10.78
N ARG A 15 -2.17 -20.34 10.45
CA ARG A 15 -3.63 -20.35 10.26
C ARG A 15 -4.38 -19.99 11.54
N ALA A 16 -3.95 -20.52 12.69
CA ALA A 16 -4.54 -20.18 13.99
C ALA A 16 -4.37 -18.69 14.32
N LEU A 17 -3.18 -18.13 14.09
CA LEU A 17 -2.91 -16.72 14.24
C LEU A 17 -3.73 -15.85 13.27
N ASP A 18 -3.92 -16.31 12.02
CA ASP A 18 -4.73 -15.56 11.05
C ASP A 18 -6.21 -15.54 11.43
N TRP A 19 -6.72 -16.65 11.95
CA TRP A 19 -8.10 -16.73 12.44
C TRP A 19 -8.33 -15.87 13.68
N ALA A 20 -7.36 -15.85 14.59
CA ALA A 20 -7.39 -15.05 15.82
C ALA A 20 -6.86 -13.63 15.56
N VAL A 21 -7.73 -12.74 15.09
CA VAL A 21 -7.41 -11.38 14.61
C VAL A 21 -6.47 -10.61 15.56
N ALA A 22 -6.78 -10.54 16.86
CA ALA A 22 -5.99 -9.75 17.80
C ALA A 22 -4.53 -10.25 17.93
N PRO A 23 -4.22 -11.51 18.24
CA PRO A 23 -2.84 -11.97 18.25
C PRO A 23 -2.21 -11.95 16.85
N GLY A 24 -2.97 -12.27 15.81
CA GLY A 24 -2.46 -12.33 14.44
C GLY A 24 -2.00 -11.00 13.87
N TYR A 25 -2.65 -9.91 14.24
CA TYR A 25 -2.33 -8.56 13.75
C TYR A 25 -1.38 -7.80 14.66
N SER A 26 -1.17 -8.31 15.88
CA SER A 26 -0.32 -7.71 16.88
C SER A 26 1.17 -7.98 16.64
N LYS A 27 2.00 -7.34 17.48
CA LYS A 27 3.43 -7.58 17.60
C LYS A 27 3.75 -9.07 17.85
N VAL A 28 2.95 -9.72 18.72
CA VAL A 28 3.16 -11.14 19.07
C VAL A 28 3.04 -12.04 17.84
N GLY A 29 1.97 -11.84 17.03
CA GLY A 29 1.79 -12.61 15.80
C GLY A 29 2.91 -12.38 14.77
N TYR A 30 3.37 -11.14 14.66
CA TYR A 30 4.51 -10.80 13.81
C TYR A 30 5.78 -11.53 14.24
N GLU A 31 6.18 -11.41 15.52
CA GLU A 31 7.41 -12.03 16.05
C GLU A 31 7.40 -13.56 15.95
N VAL A 32 6.23 -14.19 16.14
CA VAL A 32 6.09 -15.65 15.95
C VAL A 32 6.30 -16.02 14.49
N ARG A 33 5.68 -15.29 13.56
CA ARG A 33 5.79 -15.57 12.12
C ARG A 33 7.19 -15.27 11.58
N GLU A 34 7.83 -14.19 12.05
CA GLU A 34 9.21 -13.83 11.67
C GLU A 34 10.20 -14.97 11.97
N ARG A 35 10.05 -15.68 13.11
CA ARG A 35 10.91 -16.80 13.47
C ARG A 35 10.75 -18.02 12.55
N ILE A 36 9.60 -18.16 11.89
CA ILE A 36 9.33 -19.28 10.96
C ILE A 36 9.55 -18.89 9.49
N TRP A 37 9.82 -17.60 9.21
CA TRP A 37 10.23 -17.17 7.88
C TRP A 37 11.70 -17.52 7.68
N GLY A 38 12.01 -18.11 6.53
CA GLY A 38 13.39 -18.23 6.12
C GLY A 38 13.99 -16.86 5.78
N ARG A 39 15.30 -16.71 5.91
CA ARG A 39 16.02 -15.57 5.34
C ARG A 39 15.98 -15.68 3.82
N GLU A 40 15.57 -14.61 3.16
CA GLU A 40 15.50 -14.50 1.71
C GLU A 40 16.26 -13.26 1.29
N ALA A 41 17.14 -13.40 0.31
CA ALA A 41 17.79 -12.24 -0.32
C ALA A 41 16.76 -11.57 -1.23
N LEU A 42 16.52 -10.29 -1.00
CA LEU A 42 15.58 -9.51 -1.80
C LEU A 42 16.34 -8.90 -3.01
N GLU A 43 15.68 -8.83 -4.15
CA GLU A 43 16.21 -8.29 -5.40
C GLU A 43 15.87 -6.80 -5.50
N LEU A 44 16.52 -5.98 -4.69
CA LEU A 44 16.30 -4.53 -4.59
C LEU A 44 17.50 -3.70 -5.03
N GLU A 45 18.68 -4.30 -5.15
CA GLU A 45 19.91 -3.62 -5.56
C GLU A 45 19.75 -2.97 -6.94
N GLY A 46 20.05 -1.67 -7.02
CA GLY A 46 19.93 -0.87 -8.24
C GLY A 46 18.49 -0.64 -8.74
N ARG A 47 17.45 -0.97 -7.93
CA ARG A 47 16.06 -0.71 -8.26
C ARG A 47 15.68 0.71 -7.90
N THR A 48 14.78 1.31 -8.68
CA THR A 48 14.17 2.61 -8.39
C THR A 48 12.80 2.36 -7.74
N ALA A 49 12.60 2.92 -6.54
CA ALA A 49 11.39 2.73 -5.75
C ALA A 49 10.75 4.07 -5.35
N ILE A 50 9.44 4.22 -5.53
CA ILE A 50 8.63 5.33 -5.00
C ILE A 50 7.86 4.84 -3.77
N VAL A 51 7.86 5.63 -2.69
CA VAL A 51 7.03 5.39 -1.50
C VAL A 51 6.22 6.64 -1.18
N THR A 52 4.89 6.52 -1.19
CA THR A 52 3.99 7.62 -0.81
C THR A 52 3.73 7.61 0.70
N GLY A 53 3.56 8.82 1.29
CA GLY A 53 3.36 8.95 2.74
C GLY A 53 4.61 8.58 3.55
N ALA A 54 5.79 8.95 3.05
CA ALA A 54 7.10 8.55 3.57
C ALA A 54 7.57 9.36 4.80
N THR A 55 6.75 10.27 5.36
CA THR A 55 7.19 11.17 6.46
C THR A 55 7.24 10.52 7.83
N SER A 56 6.60 9.38 8.03
CA SER A 56 6.54 8.71 9.35
C SER A 56 6.02 7.28 9.24
N GLY A 57 6.11 6.54 10.34
CA GLY A 57 5.45 5.25 10.51
C GLY A 57 5.85 4.20 9.48
N ILE A 58 4.84 3.56 8.86
CA ILE A 58 5.05 2.44 7.94
C ILE A 58 5.77 2.88 6.67
N GLY A 59 5.42 4.05 6.11
CA GLY A 59 6.05 4.58 4.89
C GLY A 59 7.53 4.90 5.09
N GLU A 60 7.89 5.55 6.20
CA GLU A 60 9.29 5.81 6.55
C GLU A 60 10.06 4.48 6.75
N ALA A 61 9.47 3.53 7.48
CA ALA A 61 10.09 2.22 7.69
C ALA A 61 10.24 1.40 6.39
N ALA A 62 9.30 1.53 5.44
CA ALA A 62 9.42 0.93 4.12
C ALA A 62 10.59 1.55 3.34
N CYS A 63 10.76 2.88 3.38
CA CYS A 63 11.92 3.54 2.78
C CYS A 63 13.23 3.00 3.36
N VAL A 64 13.33 2.85 4.69
CA VAL A 64 14.51 2.25 5.34
C VAL A 64 14.78 0.84 4.82
N GLY A 65 13.75 -0.01 4.73
CA GLY A 65 13.90 -1.38 4.27
C GLY A 65 14.32 -1.49 2.79
N LEU A 66 13.74 -0.67 1.92
CA LEU A 66 14.08 -0.62 0.50
C LEU A 66 15.50 -0.10 0.28
N ALA A 67 15.87 0.98 0.98
CA ALA A 67 17.20 1.56 0.90
C ALA A 67 18.29 0.59 1.40
N ARG A 68 18.06 -0.13 2.52
CA ARG A 68 18.93 -1.21 2.99
C ARG A 68 19.12 -2.34 1.99
N GLY A 69 18.11 -2.56 1.15
CA GLY A 69 18.16 -3.52 0.05
C GLY A 69 18.89 -3.03 -1.19
N GLY A 70 19.43 -1.81 -1.19
CA GLY A 70 20.18 -1.21 -2.30
C GLY A 70 19.34 -0.48 -3.33
N ALA A 71 18.08 -0.17 -3.03
CA ALA A 71 17.22 0.61 -3.93
C ALA A 71 17.49 2.13 -3.80
N GLU A 72 17.41 2.85 -4.92
CA GLU A 72 17.18 4.29 -4.93
C GLU A 72 15.73 4.56 -4.52
N VAL A 73 15.50 5.33 -3.45
CA VAL A 73 14.16 5.53 -2.88
C VAL A 73 13.70 6.97 -3.03
N HIS A 74 12.60 7.14 -3.73
CA HIS A 74 11.90 8.41 -3.92
C HIS A 74 10.81 8.55 -2.85
N LEU A 75 11.07 9.42 -1.86
CA LEU A 75 10.15 9.74 -0.77
C LEU A 75 9.11 10.75 -1.27
N VAL A 76 7.87 10.34 -1.43
CA VAL A 76 6.78 11.22 -1.87
C VAL A 76 5.97 11.67 -0.65
N VAL A 77 5.98 12.99 -0.41
CA VAL A 77 5.45 13.61 0.81
C VAL A 77 4.61 14.85 0.49
N ARG A 78 3.64 15.17 1.35
CA ARG A 78 2.82 16.40 1.21
C ARG A 78 3.54 17.64 1.73
N ASN A 79 4.25 17.51 2.84
CA ASN A 79 5.02 18.59 3.47
C ASN A 79 6.52 18.35 3.29
N SER A 80 7.20 19.28 2.63
CA SER A 80 8.64 19.15 2.30
C SER A 80 9.55 19.24 3.52
N GLU A 81 9.23 20.03 4.54
CA GLU A 81 10.04 20.17 5.76
C GLU A 81 10.05 18.86 6.55
N LYS A 82 8.84 18.30 6.82
CA LYS A 82 8.72 16.97 7.44
C LYS A 82 9.33 15.86 6.57
N GLY A 83 9.31 16.06 5.26
CA GLY A 83 9.93 15.15 4.30
C GLY A 83 11.45 15.12 4.42
N GLU A 84 12.08 16.28 4.57
CA GLU A 84 13.53 16.38 4.74
C GLU A 84 13.99 15.74 6.06
N GLU A 85 13.30 16.04 7.16
CA GLU A 85 13.53 15.37 8.44
C GLU A 85 13.41 13.82 8.33
N ALA A 86 12.40 13.35 7.60
CA ALA A 86 12.22 11.92 7.37
C ALA A 86 13.36 11.33 6.51
N ARG A 87 13.81 12.04 5.48
CA ARG A 87 14.93 11.63 4.63
C ARG A 87 16.20 11.45 5.45
N GLU A 88 16.50 12.38 6.37
CA GLU A 88 17.63 12.27 7.28
C GLU A 88 17.50 11.06 8.22
N ARG A 89 16.31 10.82 8.80
CA ARG A 89 16.07 9.63 9.63
C ARG A 89 16.21 8.33 8.83
N VAL A 90 15.71 8.30 7.61
CA VAL A 90 15.85 7.14 6.71
C VAL A 90 17.32 6.89 6.38
N ALA A 91 18.10 7.92 6.03
CA ALA A 91 19.53 7.80 5.77
C ALA A 91 20.28 7.23 6.99
N ALA A 92 20.08 7.84 8.16
CA ALA A 92 20.71 7.38 9.40
C ALA A 92 20.31 5.94 9.76
N ALA A 93 19.03 5.56 9.61
CA ALA A 93 18.54 4.23 9.94
C ALA A 93 18.95 3.17 8.93
N SER A 94 19.02 3.49 7.64
CA SER A 94 19.40 2.54 6.59
C SER A 94 20.91 2.37 6.46
N GLY A 95 21.68 3.38 6.84
CA GLY A 95 23.13 3.40 6.67
C GLY A 95 23.57 3.66 5.23
N VAL A 96 22.66 4.15 4.37
CA VAL A 96 22.98 4.50 2.99
C VAL A 96 23.37 5.97 2.85
N ASP A 97 24.12 6.28 1.80
CA ASP A 97 24.41 7.66 1.43
C ASP A 97 23.10 8.38 1.03
N GLY A 98 22.95 9.62 1.49
CA GLY A 98 21.79 10.45 1.17
C GLY A 98 21.52 10.64 -0.33
N GLY A 99 22.49 10.38 -1.19
CA GLY A 99 22.34 10.44 -2.65
C GLY A 99 21.36 9.43 -3.24
N SER A 100 21.11 8.31 -2.55
CA SER A 100 20.11 7.31 -2.96
C SER A 100 18.69 7.58 -2.41
N LEU A 101 18.47 8.72 -1.74
CA LEU A 101 17.20 9.13 -1.15
C LEU A 101 16.74 10.46 -1.75
N VAL A 102 15.75 10.44 -2.60
CA VAL A 102 15.27 11.62 -3.32
C VAL A 102 13.92 12.05 -2.76
N LEU A 103 13.79 13.32 -2.37
CA LEU A 103 12.54 13.87 -1.84
C LEU A 103 11.70 14.50 -2.94
N HIS A 104 10.39 14.19 -2.93
CA HIS A 104 9.41 14.79 -3.82
C HIS A 104 8.19 15.29 -3.05
N ARG A 105 7.74 16.51 -3.39
CA ARG A 105 6.46 17.02 -2.90
C ARG A 105 5.33 16.58 -3.82
N CYS A 106 4.32 15.91 -3.25
CA CYS A 106 3.07 15.58 -3.91
C CYS A 106 1.96 15.43 -2.88
N ASP A 107 0.85 16.12 -3.08
CA ASP A 107 -0.39 15.92 -2.33
C ASP A 107 -1.29 14.98 -3.11
N LEU A 108 -1.52 13.78 -2.57
CA LEU A 108 -2.35 12.76 -3.23
C LEU A 108 -3.84 13.10 -3.21
N SER A 109 -4.28 14.04 -2.37
CA SER A 109 -5.65 14.52 -2.39
C SER A 109 -5.94 15.47 -3.55
N SER A 110 -4.91 15.97 -4.25
CA SER A 110 -5.01 16.82 -5.43
C SER A 110 -4.55 16.09 -6.68
N LEU A 111 -5.48 15.87 -7.61
CA LEU A 111 -5.17 15.22 -8.89
C LEU A 111 -4.20 16.06 -9.74
N GLY A 112 -4.28 17.40 -9.63
CA GLY A 112 -3.34 18.31 -10.25
C GLY A 112 -1.91 18.11 -9.75
N SER A 113 -1.74 17.97 -8.42
CA SER A 113 -0.45 17.67 -7.79
C SER A 113 0.11 16.32 -8.24
N VAL A 114 -0.73 15.29 -8.28
CA VAL A 114 -0.34 13.94 -8.75
C VAL A 114 0.13 13.97 -10.22
N ARG A 115 -0.61 14.66 -11.11
CA ARG A 115 -0.22 14.80 -12.52
C ARG A 115 1.13 15.52 -12.67
N SER A 116 1.33 16.59 -11.92
CA SER A 116 2.56 17.38 -11.95
C SER A 116 3.77 16.57 -11.48
N PHE A 117 3.63 15.85 -10.36
CA PHE A 117 4.66 14.95 -9.84
C PHE A 117 4.99 13.84 -10.83
N ALA A 118 4.00 13.09 -11.32
CA ALA A 118 4.23 12.00 -12.25
C ALA A 118 4.90 12.47 -13.55
N SER A 119 4.49 13.63 -14.09
CA SER A 119 5.12 14.20 -15.27
C SER A 119 6.58 14.62 -15.02
N ALA A 120 6.89 15.18 -13.86
CA ALA A 120 8.26 15.53 -13.49
C ALA A 120 9.13 14.27 -13.31
N PHE A 121 8.60 13.25 -12.63
CA PHE A 121 9.29 11.98 -12.43
C PHE A 121 9.63 11.31 -13.78
N LEU A 122 8.66 11.17 -14.68
CA LEU A 122 8.85 10.53 -15.99
C LEU A 122 9.88 11.22 -16.89
N ARG A 123 10.05 12.54 -16.73
CA ARG A 123 11.12 13.27 -17.46
C ARG A 123 12.51 12.95 -16.95
N ALA A 124 12.67 12.66 -15.67
CA ALA A 124 13.93 12.39 -15.02
C ALA A 124 14.28 10.89 -14.97
N HIS A 125 13.25 10.05 -14.83
CA HIS A 125 13.40 8.62 -14.59
C HIS A 125 12.56 7.82 -15.60
N PRO A 126 13.21 7.20 -16.61
CA PRO A 126 12.50 6.42 -17.65
C PRO A 126 11.99 5.08 -17.13
N LYS A 127 12.46 4.62 -15.97
CA LYS A 127 12.11 3.33 -15.35
C LYS A 127 11.70 3.51 -13.90
N LEU A 128 10.74 2.70 -13.47
CA LEU A 128 10.30 2.59 -12.08
C LEU A 128 10.06 1.11 -11.76
N ASP A 129 10.87 0.55 -10.86
CA ASP A 129 10.79 -0.86 -10.50
C ASP A 129 9.72 -1.14 -9.44
N VAL A 130 9.54 -0.22 -8.48
CA VAL A 130 8.65 -0.42 -7.34
C VAL A 130 7.85 0.86 -7.07
N LEU A 131 6.51 0.73 -7.00
CA LEU A 131 5.61 1.77 -6.50
C LEU A 131 4.93 1.27 -5.23
N VAL A 132 5.13 1.96 -4.10
CA VAL A 132 4.43 1.69 -2.84
C VAL A 132 3.40 2.78 -2.58
N ASN A 133 2.13 2.45 -2.81
CA ASN A 133 0.97 3.28 -2.46
C ASN A 133 0.66 3.07 -0.97
N ASN A 134 1.35 3.83 -0.09
CA ASN A 134 1.23 3.69 1.35
C ASN A 134 0.48 4.86 2.00
N ALA A 135 0.48 6.05 1.41
CA ALA A 135 -0.21 7.20 1.98
C ALA A 135 -1.70 6.91 2.19
N GLY A 136 -2.23 7.38 3.32
CA GLY A 136 -3.65 7.28 3.63
C GLY A 136 -4.02 8.20 4.77
N VAL A 137 -5.29 8.60 4.80
CA VAL A 137 -5.86 9.49 5.82
C VAL A 137 -7.14 8.91 6.40
N LEU A 138 -7.44 9.28 7.62
CA LEU A 138 -8.68 8.99 8.34
C LEU A 138 -9.07 10.28 9.10
N PRO A 139 -9.72 11.25 8.42
CA PRO A 139 -10.11 12.50 9.04
C PRO A 139 -11.25 12.30 10.05
N PRO A 140 -11.37 13.16 11.07
CA PRO A 140 -12.46 13.08 12.05
C PRO A 140 -13.80 13.54 11.49
N GLU A 141 -13.79 14.37 10.44
CA GLU A 141 -14.97 14.98 9.83
C GLU A 141 -14.92 14.85 8.31
N ARG A 142 -16.10 14.88 7.67
CA ARG A 142 -16.18 14.91 6.21
C ARG A 142 -15.58 16.20 5.69
N THR A 143 -14.64 16.06 4.78
CA THR A 143 -13.98 17.20 4.11
C THR A 143 -13.91 16.87 2.63
N HIS A 144 -14.08 17.89 1.80
CA HIS A 144 -13.89 17.78 0.35
C HIS A 144 -12.62 18.50 -0.08
N THR A 145 -12.00 18.00 -1.13
CA THR A 145 -10.87 18.65 -1.79
C THR A 145 -11.35 19.83 -2.63
N ASP A 146 -10.44 20.71 -3.05
CA ASP A 146 -10.76 21.81 -3.97
C ASP A 146 -11.32 21.31 -5.31
N GLU A 147 -11.04 20.07 -5.69
CA GLU A 147 -11.55 19.41 -6.88
C GLU A 147 -12.93 18.73 -6.66
N GLY A 148 -13.49 18.85 -5.44
CA GLY A 148 -14.83 18.38 -5.07
C GLY A 148 -14.92 16.90 -4.67
N PHE A 149 -13.81 16.22 -4.42
CA PHE A 149 -13.80 14.83 -3.96
C PHE A 149 -13.78 14.74 -2.43
N GLU A 150 -14.45 13.72 -1.86
CA GLU A 150 -14.32 13.41 -0.44
C GLU A 150 -12.85 13.07 -0.13
N LEU A 151 -12.31 13.66 0.95
CA LEU A 151 -10.87 13.68 1.25
C LEU A 151 -10.28 12.26 1.44
N THR A 152 -11.02 11.35 2.10
CA THR A 152 -10.53 9.98 2.33
C THR A 152 -10.48 9.22 1.02
N PHE A 153 -11.51 9.36 0.19
CA PHE A 153 -11.56 8.76 -1.14
C PHE A 153 -10.49 9.34 -2.07
N ALA A 154 -10.35 10.66 -2.11
CA ALA A 154 -9.34 11.32 -2.92
C ALA A 154 -7.92 10.85 -2.58
N THR A 155 -7.58 10.81 -1.28
CA THR A 155 -6.23 10.49 -0.84
C THR A 155 -5.91 9.00 -0.90
N ASN A 156 -6.85 8.14 -0.45
CA ASN A 156 -6.60 6.72 -0.29
C ASN A 156 -6.85 5.93 -1.59
N VAL A 157 -7.74 6.42 -2.46
CA VAL A 157 -8.18 5.67 -3.66
C VAL A 157 -7.79 6.39 -4.94
N LEU A 158 -8.33 7.59 -5.17
CA LEU A 158 -8.27 8.23 -6.48
C LEU A 158 -6.86 8.76 -6.80
N GLY A 159 -6.16 9.34 -5.81
CA GLY A 159 -4.77 9.78 -5.95
C GLY A 159 -3.80 8.64 -6.29
N PRO A 160 -3.76 7.54 -5.52
CA PRO A 160 -2.97 6.35 -5.85
C PRO A 160 -3.35 5.69 -7.17
N PHE A 161 -4.64 5.68 -7.52
CA PHE A 161 -5.11 5.21 -8.82
C PHE A 161 -4.52 6.03 -9.96
N LEU A 162 -4.66 7.36 -9.90
CA LEU A 162 -4.11 8.28 -10.90
C LEU A 162 -2.57 8.19 -10.95
N LEU A 163 -1.91 8.11 -9.80
CA LEU A 163 -0.46 7.99 -9.72
C LEU A 163 0.03 6.72 -10.43
N THR A 164 -0.59 5.58 -10.13
CA THR A 164 -0.30 4.30 -10.78
C THR A 164 -0.49 4.42 -12.30
N ALA A 165 -1.64 4.95 -12.74
CA ALA A 165 -1.96 5.16 -14.15
C ALA A 165 -0.91 6.02 -14.88
N LYS A 166 -0.53 7.15 -14.26
CA LYS A 166 0.44 8.09 -14.86
C LYS A 166 1.86 7.54 -14.90
N LEU A 167 2.24 6.67 -13.96
CA LEU A 167 3.57 6.04 -13.91
C LEU A 167 3.66 4.74 -14.71
N LEU A 168 2.58 4.25 -15.32
CA LEU A 168 2.59 3.03 -16.13
C LEU A 168 3.70 2.97 -17.20
N PRO A 169 4.03 4.05 -17.93
CA PRO A 169 5.13 4.00 -18.89
C PRO A 169 6.45 3.59 -18.25
N ALA A 170 6.82 4.18 -17.10
CA ALA A 170 8.04 3.84 -16.40
C ALA A 170 8.00 2.45 -15.75
N LEU A 171 6.84 2.06 -15.19
CA LEU A 171 6.64 0.72 -14.64
C LEU A 171 6.78 -0.36 -15.72
N ARG A 172 6.17 -0.17 -16.89
CA ARG A 172 6.31 -1.10 -18.02
C ARG A 172 7.73 -1.15 -18.56
N ALA A 173 8.45 -0.02 -18.58
CA ALA A 173 9.85 0.04 -19.00
C ALA A 173 10.82 -0.68 -18.05
N ALA A 174 10.44 -0.89 -16.79
CA ALA A 174 11.18 -1.64 -15.79
C ALA A 174 10.74 -3.10 -15.68
N ALA A 175 9.86 -3.60 -16.54
CA ALA A 175 9.26 -4.93 -16.43
C ALA A 175 10.27 -6.03 -16.08
N PRO A 176 9.97 -6.88 -15.08
CA PRO A 176 8.75 -6.95 -14.29
C PRO A 176 8.76 -6.00 -13.07
N ALA A 177 7.99 -4.90 -13.17
CA ALA A 177 7.85 -3.95 -12.06
C ALA A 177 6.82 -4.44 -11.02
N ARG A 178 6.77 -3.76 -9.86
CA ARG A 178 5.86 -4.11 -8.76
C ARG A 178 5.14 -2.89 -8.21
N VAL A 179 3.85 -3.05 -7.97
CA VAL A 179 3.02 -2.06 -7.25
C VAL A 179 2.52 -2.72 -5.97
N VAL A 180 2.72 -2.06 -4.83
CA VAL A 180 2.26 -2.53 -3.51
C VAL A 180 1.29 -1.52 -2.93
N ASN A 181 0.01 -1.91 -2.80
CA ASN A 181 -1.03 -1.10 -2.19
C ASN A 181 -1.14 -1.45 -0.70
N VAL A 182 -0.93 -0.45 0.16
CA VAL A 182 -0.99 -0.64 1.62
C VAL A 182 -2.41 -0.38 2.11
N SER A 183 -3.19 -1.44 2.15
CA SER A 183 -4.54 -1.46 2.68
C SER A 183 -4.56 -1.63 4.21
N SER A 184 -5.64 -2.14 4.76
CA SER A 184 -5.85 -2.34 6.20
C SER A 184 -6.70 -3.57 6.46
N GLY A 185 -6.54 -4.20 7.63
CA GLY A 185 -7.46 -5.24 8.11
C GLY A 185 -8.90 -4.74 8.28
N GLY A 186 -9.11 -3.42 8.40
CA GLY A 186 -10.44 -2.81 8.43
C GLY A 186 -11.28 -3.09 7.18
N MET A 187 -10.66 -3.36 6.04
CA MET A 187 -11.33 -3.69 4.79
C MET A 187 -12.25 -4.92 4.88
N TYR A 188 -11.99 -5.84 5.81
CA TYR A 188 -12.83 -7.02 6.01
C TYR A 188 -14.25 -6.70 6.50
N ALA A 189 -14.45 -5.53 7.11
CA ALA A 189 -15.75 -5.08 7.60
C ALA A 189 -16.54 -4.27 6.56
N ALA A 190 -15.94 -3.92 5.43
CA ALA A 190 -16.55 -3.05 4.42
C ALA A 190 -16.94 -3.82 3.16
N LYS A 191 -18.11 -3.48 2.60
CA LYS A 191 -18.50 -3.81 1.24
C LYS A 191 -18.06 -2.68 0.32
N LEU A 192 -17.64 -3.02 -0.91
CA LEU A 192 -17.42 -2.03 -1.96
C LEU A 192 -18.77 -1.41 -2.37
N ASP A 193 -18.88 -0.10 -2.32
CA ASP A 193 -20.05 0.64 -2.81
C ASP A 193 -19.71 1.23 -4.18
N VAL A 194 -20.19 0.58 -5.22
CA VAL A 194 -19.87 0.93 -6.61
C VAL A 194 -20.72 2.10 -7.09
N ASP A 195 -21.93 2.23 -6.54
CA ASP A 195 -22.90 3.24 -6.94
C ASP A 195 -22.68 4.57 -6.19
N ASP A 196 -22.04 4.51 -5.01
CA ASP A 196 -21.65 5.68 -4.21
C ASP A 196 -20.20 5.52 -3.68
N PRO A 197 -19.18 5.63 -4.55
CA PRO A 197 -17.78 5.38 -4.20
C PRO A 197 -17.23 6.29 -3.10
N GLN A 198 -17.80 7.48 -2.95
CA GLN A 198 -17.40 8.49 -1.98
C GLN A 198 -18.30 8.51 -0.73
N LEU A 199 -19.30 7.62 -0.67
CA LEU A 199 -20.29 7.50 0.41
C LEU A 199 -21.03 8.82 0.71
N GLU A 200 -21.28 9.63 -0.32
CA GLU A 200 -21.94 10.95 -0.20
C GLU A 200 -23.37 10.83 0.33
N GLY A 201 -24.09 9.79 -0.06
CA GLY A 201 -25.46 9.50 0.38
C GLY A 201 -25.56 8.99 1.83
N ARG A 202 -24.47 8.97 2.60
CA ARG A 202 -24.43 8.39 3.95
C ARG A 202 -23.95 9.39 4.98
N ASP A 203 -24.43 9.25 6.23
CA ASP A 203 -23.88 9.99 7.35
C ASP A 203 -22.39 9.67 7.53
N PHE A 204 -21.59 10.69 7.81
CA PHE A 204 -20.17 10.53 7.94
C PHE A 204 -19.80 9.70 9.18
N ASN A 205 -18.97 8.72 8.96
CA ASN A 205 -18.28 7.96 9.98
C ASN A 205 -16.88 7.63 9.47
N GLY A 206 -15.85 8.30 9.99
CA GLY A 206 -14.48 8.20 9.49
C GLY A 206 -13.97 6.77 9.41
N THR A 207 -14.22 5.94 10.42
CA THR A 207 -13.81 4.53 10.43
C THR A 207 -14.47 3.73 9.30
N ARG A 208 -15.77 3.98 9.04
CA ARG A 208 -16.50 3.31 7.95
C ARG A 208 -15.98 3.77 6.59
N PHE A 209 -15.77 5.08 6.41
CA PHE A 209 -15.24 5.64 5.17
C PHE A 209 -13.83 5.11 4.89
N TYR A 210 -12.97 5.11 5.92
CA TYR A 210 -11.65 4.52 5.83
C TYR A 210 -11.69 3.03 5.45
N ALA A 211 -12.52 2.23 6.15
CA ALA A 211 -12.65 0.80 5.85
C ALA A 211 -13.12 0.56 4.41
N HIS A 212 -14.04 1.40 3.89
CA HIS A 212 -14.50 1.35 2.51
C HIS A 212 -13.36 1.67 1.53
N THR A 213 -12.59 2.74 1.76
CA THR A 213 -11.43 3.05 0.89
C THR A 213 -10.38 1.95 0.91
N LYS A 214 -10.15 1.32 2.07
CA LYS A 214 -9.22 0.18 2.19
C LYS A 214 -9.75 -1.09 1.50
N ARG A 215 -11.08 -1.28 1.40
CA ARG A 215 -11.69 -2.30 0.56
C ARG A 215 -11.51 -1.99 -0.93
N ALA A 216 -11.73 -0.73 -1.32
CA ALA A 216 -11.54 -0.26 -2.69
C ALA A 216 -10.10 -0.48 -3.19
N GLU A 217 -9.09 -0.22 -2.35
CA GLU A 217 -7.67 -0.47 -2.70
C GLU A 217 -7.39 -1.94 -3.04
N VAL A 218 -8.05 -2.89 -2.35
CA VAL A 218 -7.89 -4.33 -2.64
C VAL A 218 -8.58 -4.68 -3.95
N ALA A 219 -9.82 -4.25 -4.13
CA ALA A 219 -10.60 -4.49 -5.36
C ALA A 219 -9.91 -3.91 -6.60
N LEU A 220 -9.40 -2.67 -6.51
CA LEU A 220 -8.60 -2.05 -7.57
C LEU A 220 -7.27 -2.77 -7.78
N GLY A 221 -6.63 -3.22 -6.69
CA GLY A 221 -5.38 -3.99 -6.77
C GLY A 221 -5.51 -5.25 -7.60
N ASP A 222 -6.60 -5.99 -7.43
CA ASP A 222 -6.89 -7.19 -8.22
C ASP A 222 -7.18 -6.85 -9.69
N GLU A 223 -7.92 -5.76 -9.94
CA GLU A 223 -8.23 -5.32 -11.30
C GLU A 223 -6.97 -4.80 -12.01
N TRP A 224 -6.09 -4.06 -11.31
CA TRP A 224 -4.77 -3.70 -11.83
C TRP A 224 -3.92 -4.93 -12.13
N ALA A 225 -3.89 -5.93 -11.23
CA ALA A 225 -3.14 -7.17 -11.42
C ALA A 225 -3.58 -7.91 -12.68
N ARG A 226 -4.90 -7.96 -12.94
CA ARG A 226 -5.49 -8.59 -14.13
C ARG A 226 -5.09 -7.88 -15.43
N ARG A 227 -5.10 -6.52 -15.41
CA ARG A 227 -4.86 -5.69 -16.60
C ARG A 227 -3.38 -5.53 -16.94
N LEU A 228 -2.49 -5.59 -15.95
CA LEU A 228 -1.08 -5.22 -16.11
C LEU A 228 -0.11 -6.41 -16.15
N ALA A 229 -0.55 -7.63 -15.81
CA ALA A 229 0.29 -8.82 -15.90
C ALA A 229 0.68 -9.13 -17.35
N PRO A 230 1.89 -9.69 -17.59
CA PRO A 230 2.94 -9.99 -16.63
C PRO A 230 3.92 -8.84 -16.37
N ASP A 231 3.79 -7.70 -17.04
CA ASP A 231 4.78 -6.61 -17.05
C ASP A 231 4.85 -5.90 -15.71
N VAL A 232 3.68 -5.67 -15.09
CA VAL A 232 3.59 -5.05 -13.76
C VAL A 232 2.79 -5.97 -12.84
N ARG A 233 3.38 -6.35 -11.72
CA ARG A 233 2.74 -7.16 -10.68
C ARG A 233 2.19 -6.26 -9.61
N VAL A 234 0.94 -6.44 -9.28
CA VAL A 234 0.25 -5.61 -8.29
C VAL A 234 -0.14 -6.48 -7.10
N PHE A 235 0.13 -6.01 -5.90
CA PHE A 235 -0.19 -6.68 -4.66
C PHE A 235 -0.89 -5.71 -3.72
N SER A 236 -1.91 -6.19 -3.01
CA SER A 236 -2.51 -5.46 -1.89
C SER A 236 -2.12 -6.13 -0.58
N MET A 237 -1.83 -5.34 0.46
CA MET A 237 -1.43 -5.92 1.74
C MET A 237 -1.98 -5.12 2.92
N HIS A 238 -1.94 -5.70 4.12
CA HIS A 238 -2.12 -4.94 5.33
C HIS A 238 -0.98 -5.17 6.33
N PRO A 239 -0.57 -4.12 7.08
CA PRO A 239 0.63 -4.15 7.92
C PRO A 239 0.44 -4.77 9.30
N GLY A 240 -0.79 -5.16 9.66
CA GLY A 240 -1.16 -5.44 11.06
C GLY A 240 -1.48 -4.16 11.84
N TRP A 241 -1.52 -4.27 13.15
CA TRP A 241 -1.74 -3.13 14.05
C TRP A 241 -0.40 -2.49 14.40
N VAL A 242 -0.13 -1.34 13.81
CA VAL A 242 1.19 -0.68 13.88
C VAL A 242 1.08 0.62 14.65
N ALA A 243 1.99 0.85 15.59
CA ALA A 243 2.12 2.12 16.27
C ALA A 243 2.60 3.20 15.30
N THR A 244 1.70 4.08 14.91
CA THR A 244 1.99 5.20 14.00
C THR A 244 1.35 6.48 14.51
N PRO A 245 1.92 7.65 14.20
CA PRO A 245 1.28 8.94 14.53
C PRO A 245 -0.15 9.03 14.00
N GLY A 246 -0.40 8.59 12.76
CA GLY A 246 -1.74 8.61 12.18
C GLY A 246 -2.75 7.72 12.90
N LEU A 247 -2.33 6.56 13.44
CA LEU A 247 -3.20 5.72 14.26
C LEU A 247 -3.56 6.42 15.58
N ALA A 248 -2.55 7.00 16.26
CA ALA A 248 -2.74 7.68 17.54
C ALA A 248 -3.67 8.90 17.40
N GLU A 249 -3.53 9.67 16.31
CA GLU A 249 -4.38 10.83 16.02
C GLU A 249 -5.82 10.43 15.64
N SER A 250 -5.97 9.43 14.78
CA SER A 250 -7.28 9.06 14.21
C SER A 250 -8.10 8.14 15.11
N LEU A 251 -7.45 7.27 15.89
CA LEU A 251 -8.09 6.26 16.74
C LEU A 251 -7.45 6.22 18.14
N PRO A 252 -7.48 7.33 18.93
CA PRO A 252 -6.78 7.43 20.21
C PRO A 252 -7.26 6.41 21.26
N GLY A 253 -8.54 6.01 21.21
CA GLY A 253 -9.08 4.97 22.08
C GLY A 253 -8.51 3.59 21.78
N PHE A 254 -8.38 3.25 20.50
CA PHE A 254 -7.76 2.00 20.07
C PHE A 254 -6.26 2.00 20.36
N ASP A 255 -5.56 3.09 20.08
CA ASP A 255 -4.13 3.24 20.36
C ASP A 255 -3.84 3.02 21.85
N ARG A 256 -4.63 3.64 22.75
CA ARG A 256 -4.49 3.47 24.19
C ARG A 256 -4.73 2.02 24.65
N LEU A 257 -5.76 1.35 24.11
CA LEU A 257 -6.13 -0.02 24.49
C LEU A 257 -5.15 -1.05 23.94
N ALA A 258 -4.79 -0.92 22.66
CA ALA A 258 -3.97 -1.88 21.93
C ALA A 258 -2.46 -1.56 22.01
N GLY A 259 -2.06 -0.41 22.55
CA GLY A 259 -0.69 0.12 22.55
C GLY A 259 0.41 -0.91 22.84
N PRO A 260 0.32 -1.72 23.92
CA PRO A 260 1.31 -2.74 24.23
C PRO A 260 1.42 -3.87 23.20
N LEU A 261 0.39 -4.05 22.37
CA LEU A 261 0.29 -5.08 21.35
C LEU A 261 0.61 -4.56 19.95
N LEU A 262 0.74 -3.24 19.76
CA LEU A 262 1.04 -2.65 18.46
C LEU A 262 2.45 -3.06 17.99
N ARG A 263 2.55 -3.30 16.69
CA ARG A 263 3.83 -3.57 16.02
C ARG A 263 4.67 -2.30 15.93
N TYR A 264 5.97 -2.46 15.90
CA TYR A 264 6.86 -1.39 15.45
C TYR A 264 6.65 -1.11 13.96
N PRO A 265 6.91 0.12 13.49
CA PRO A 265 6.80 0.47 12.07
C PRO A 265 7.55 -0.47 11.12
N ALA A 266 8.74 -0.94 11.51
CA ALA A 266 9.52 -1.91 10.74
C ALA A 266 8.78 -3.25 10.54
N GLY A 267 8.07 -3.75 11.56
CA GLY A 267 7.26 -4.96 11.43
C GLY A 267 6.02 -4.77 10.55
N GLY A 268 5.48 -3.54 10.48
CA GLY A 268 4.43 -3.18 9.53
C GLY A 268 4.92 -3.08 8.08
N ALA A 269 6.14 -2.56 7.90
CA ALA A 269 6.77 -2.39 6.59
C ALA A 269 7.36 -3.68 6.01
N ASP A 270 7.61 -4.71 6.82
CA ASP A 270 8.29 -5.94 6.41
C ASP A 270 7.65 -6.59 5.17
N THR A 271 6.35 -6.77 5.17
CA THR A 271 5.64 -7.37 4.02
C THR A 271 5.69 -6.46 2.79
N ILE A 272 5.71 -5.13 2.93
CA ILE A 272 5.88 -4.18 1.82
C ILE A 272 7.24 -4.44 1.13
N VAL A 273 8.31 -4.45 1.92
CA VAL A 273 9.68 -4.65 1.42
C VAL A 273 9.84 -6.03 0.79
N TRP A 274 9.23 -7.05 1.41
CA TRP A 274 9.24 -8.40 0.87
C TRP A 274 8.47 -8.50 -0.45
N LEU A 275 7.27 -7.93 -0.55
CA LEU A 275 6.51 -7.86 -1.81
C LEU A 275 7.26 -7.11 -2.90
N ALA A 276 8.00 -6.06 -2.53
CA ALA A 276 8.81 -5.27 -3.45
C ALA A 276 10.00 -6.05 -4.02
N GLY A 277 10.67 -6.93 -3.23
CA GLY A 277 11.95 -7.51 -3.61
C GLY A 277 12.01 -9.04 -3.68
N SER A 278 11.01 -9.79 -3.19
CA SER A 278 11.11 -11.25 -3.11
C SER A 278 11.15 -11.94 -4.48
N PRO A 279 12.18 -12.76 -4.77
CA PRO A 279 12.22 -13.58 -5.97
C PRO A 279 11.16 -14.68 -5.99
N ALA A 280 10.61 -15.07 -4.84
CA ALA A 280 9.54 -16.07 -4.75
C ALA A 280 8.22 -15.61 -5.41
N LEU A 281 8.09 -14.32 -5.69
CA LEU A 281 6.91 -13.72 -6.30
C LEU A 281 7.04 -13.43 -7.80
N ARG A 282 8.08 -13.96 -8.44
CA ARG A 282 8.35 -13.68 -9.87
C ARG A 282 7.19 -14.04 -10.80
N ASP A 283 6.39 -15.03 -10.43
CA ASP A 283 5.27 -15.53 -11.24
C ASP A 283 3.90 -15.28 -10.58
N GLN A 284 3.87 -14.35 -9.57
CA GLN A 284 2.67 -14.06 -8.82
C GLN A 284 2.26 -12.59 -8.99
N THR A 285 0.96 -12.35 -9.04
CA THR A 285 0.33 -11.03 -8.99
C THR A 285 -1.04 -11.14 -8.32
N GLY A 286 -1.56 -10.01 -7.85
CA GLY A 286 -2.86 -9.93 -7.17
C GLY A 286 -2.85 -10.47 -5.75
N GLY A 287 -4.06 -10.47 -5.20
CA GLY A 287 -4.38 -10.98 -3.90
C GLY A 287 -4.00 -10.07 -2.74
N PHE A 288 -4.49 -10.48 -1.57
CA PHE A 288 -4.30 -9.76 -0.31
C PHE A 288 -3.27 -10.44 0.56
N TRP A 289 -2.28 -9.69 1.04
CA TRP A 289 -1.11 -10.23 1.72
C TRP A 289 -0.99 -9.69 3.14
N HIS A 290 -0.59 -10.56 4.05
CA HIS A 290 -0.25 -10.21 5.42
C HIS A 290 0.82 -11.16 5.95
N ASP A 291 1.88 -10.59 6.52
CA ASP A 291 2.99 -11.36 7.07
C ASP A 291 3.54 -12.38 6.06
N ARG A 292 3.90 -11.86 4.87
CA ARG A 292 4.49 -12.61 3.74
C ARG A 292 3.65 -13.82 3.30
N ARG A 293 2.32 -13.77 3.49
CA ARG A 293 1.38 -14.80 3.05
C ARG A 293 0.16 -14.19 2.39
N ARG A 294 -0.30 -14.87 1.36
CA ARG A 294 -1.59 -14.56 0.77
C ARG A 294 -2.70 -14.95 1.75
N ARG A 295 -3.63 -14.04 1.98
CA ARG A 295 -4.78 -14.18 2.87
C ARG A 295 -6.08 -14.15 2.08
N PRO A 296 -7.19 -14.68 2.63
CA PRO A 296 -8.50 -14.46 2.03
C PRO A 296 -8.80 -12.97 1.91
N GLU A 297 -9.34 -12.56 0.78
CA GLU A 297 -9.76 -11.17 0.56
C GLU A 297 -11.08 -10.85 1.25
N HIS A 298 -11.85 -11.88 1.60
CA HIS A 298 -13.15 -11.78 2.24
C HIS A 298 -13.24 -12.75 3.41
N ARG A 299 -13.66 -12.23 4.57
CA ARG A 299 -14.01 -13.04 5.76
C ARG A 299 -15.52 -13.13 5.96
N LEU A 300 -16.25 -12.13 5.50
CA LEU A 300 -17.71 -12.02 5.62
C LEU A 300 -18.36 -12.13 4.23
N PRO A 301 -19.32 -13.04 4.02
CA PRO A 301 -19.91 -13.24 2.69
C PRO A 301 -20.54 -11.99 2.09
N HIS A 302 -21.15 -11.13 2.92
CA HIS A 302 -21.82 -9.91 2.46
C HIS A 302 -20.86 -8.79 2.00
N THR A 303 -19.55 -8.95 2.21
CA THR A 303 -18.55 -7.99 1.76
C THR A 303 -17.98 -8.33 0.38
N ARG A 304 -18.40 -9.45 -0.22
CA ARG A 304 -17.93 -9.90 -1.53
C ARG A 304 -18.50 -9.01 -2.62
N GLU A 305 -17.61 -8.47 -3.43
CA GLU A 305 -17.96 -7.88 -4.72
C GLU A 305 -17.82 -8.89 -5.85
N THR A 306 -18.60 -8.70 -6.91
CA THR A 306 -18.48 -9.49 -8.15
C THR A 306 -17.36 -8.95 -9.03
N ALA A 307 -17.00 -9.69 -10.07
CA ALA A 307 -16.05 -9.21 -11.08
C ALA A 307 -16.57 -7.97 -11.80
N GLU A 308 -17.87 -7.95 -12.11
CA GLU A 308 -18.56 -6.83 -12.75
C GLU A 308 -18.58 -5.58 -11.86
N GLU A 309 -18.79 -5.75 -10.54
CA GLU A 309 -18.72 -4.64 -9.57
C GLU A 309 -17.29 -4.06 -9.52
N ARG A 310 -16.24 -4.89 -9.53
CA ARG A 310 -14.83 -4.42 -9.58
C ARG A 310 -14.52 -3.67 -10.86
N GLU A 311 -14.96 -4.18 -12.00
CA GLU A 311 -14.74 -3.55 -13.30
C GLU A 311 -15.47 -2.21 -13.39
N ARG A 312 -16.73 -2.12 -12.93
CA ARG A 312 -17.48 -0.86 -12.85
C ARG A 312 -16.80 0.15 -11.94
N PHE A 313 -16.31 -0.28 -10.77
CA PHE A 313 -15.60 0.59 -9.85
C PHE A 313 -14.28 1.10 -10.44
N PHE A 314 -13.56 0.25 -11.14
CA PHE A 314 -12.35 0.63 -11.87
C PHE A 314 -12.64 1.67 -12.95
N ALA A 315 -13.65 1.44 -13.78
CA ALA A 315 -14.09 2.38 -14.80
C ALA A 315 -14.56 3.72 -14.22
N GLU A 316 -15.20 3.71 -13.06
CA GLU A 316 -15.57 4.93 -12.36
C GLU A 316 -14.33 5.70 -11.85
N CYS A 317 -13.31 5.00 -11.33
CA CYS A 317 -12.03 5.63 -10.99
C CYS A 317 -11.32 6.21 -12.22
N GLU A 318 -11.35 5.54 -13.38
CA GLU A 318 -10.83 6.09 -14.65
C GLU A 318 -11.55 7.38 -15.03
N ARG A 319 -12.88 7.39 -14.94
CA ARG A 319 -13.70 8.57 -15.25
C ARG A 319 -13.41 9.74 -14.32
N LEU A 320 -13.38 9.49 -13.00
CA LEU A 320 -13.11 10.52 -11.98
C LEU A 320 -11.68 11.04 -12.06
N ALA A 321 -10.71 10.16 -12.33
CA ALA A 321 -9.31 10.53 -12.49
C ALA A 321 -9.00 11.17 -13.87
N GLY A 322 -9.93 11.13 -14.83
CA GLY A 322 -9.73 11.63 -16.19
C GLY A 322 -8.56 10.93 -16.90
N VAL A 323 -8.53 9.60 -16.83
CA VAL A 323 -7.56 8.73 -17.51
C VAL A 323 -8.28 7.53 -18.11
N ALA A 324 -7.71 6.95 -19.16
CA ALA A 324 -8.12 5.67 -19.72
C ALA A 324 -6.93 4.70 -19.61
N ILE A 325 -7.20 3.49 -19.16
CA ILE A 325 -6.18 2.44 -19.04
C ILE A 325 -6.47 1.39 -20.11
N GLU A 326 -5.72 1.45 -21.18
CA GLU A 326 -5.84 0.43 -22.21
C GLU A 326 -5.34 -0.92 -21.67
N PRO A 327 -6.17 -1.97 -21.73
CA PRO A 327 -5.69 -3.31 -21.46
C PRO A 327 -4.59 -3.63 -22.48
N LYS A 328 -3.59 -4.40 -22.07
CA LYS A 328 -2.57 -4.86 -23.01
C LYS A 328 -3.25 -5.69 -24.09
N GLU A 329 -3.02 -5.34 -25.36
CA GLU A 329 -3.43 -6.19 -26.48
C GLU A 329 -2.78 -7.58 -26.29
N SER A 330 -3.61 -8.59 -26.31
CA SER A 330 -3.25 -10.01 -26.07
C SER A 330 -2.40 -10.59 -27.21
#